data_e979c85a36989a277f435559fbc2b3b4
#
_entry.id   e979c85a36989a277f435559fbc2b3b4
#
_cell.length_a   1.000
_cell.length_b   1.000
_cell.length_c   1.000
_cell.angle_alpha   90.00
_cell.angle_beta   90.00
_cell.angle_gamma   90.00
#
_symmetry.space_group_name_H-M   'P 1'
#
loop_
_entity.id
_entity.type
_entity.pdbx_description
1 polymer ?
#
loop_
_entity_poly.entity_id
_entity_poly.type
_entity_poly.pdbx_seq_one_letter_code
_entity_poly.pdbx_strand_id
1 'polypeptide(L)'
;MMESQSQQIYVPPDFYCPISGNLMNNPVSEPLGHTYDKNQIYQWLDQKQTSPITNLPLQKSDLIENSAIKRAIDSIRSKLQEDQLKIESILTKRSCQKFVDSLKEINLKSFYKDNNLLVNIQMPEVDVRPPVDIVLCIDVSGSMGSEATLKGSSGETIHNGISVLSLTITAAKTILTTLHEEDNASIVIYTDKASVLASNVSCTEENIQLLFTQLDSLKPQNTTNIWDGLHNSLEILRTTSPLQKLKAVFLLTDGIPNVVPSRGHEYMLERYFTQHNFRCMINCYGFGYSLESELLNNISNISGGDGYSFIPDSSLLGNIFIHGISNLFTTASTTDGNYYSLPEFAVATAPYVLNALLLSN
;
A
#
# COMPACT_ATOMS: atom_id res chain seq x y z
N MET A 1 22.12 8.49 -30.78
CA MET A 1 21.64 7.12 -30.98
C MET A 1 22.63 6.21 -30.30
N MET A 2 22.34 5.79 -29.09
CA MET A 2 23.01 4.64 -28.46
C MET A 2 21.86 3.73 -28.04
N GLU A 3 21.65 2.68 -28.83
CA GLU A 3 20.79 1.58 -28.50
C GLU A 3 21.39 0.88 -27.26
N SER A 4 20.79 1.04 -26.11
CA SER A 4 21.07 0.21 -24.96
C SER A 4 20.54 -1.19 -25.29
N GLN A 5 21.42 -2.10 -25.69
CA GLN A 5 21.09 -3.51 -25.71
C GLN A 5 20.64 -3.92 -24.30
N SER A 6 19.36 -4.20 -24.14
CA SER A 6 18.84 -4.88 -22.97
C SER A 6 19.52 -6.26 -22.92
N GLN A 7 20.50 -6.42 -22.04
CA GLN A 7 21.07 -7.73 -21.74
C GLN A 7 19.99 -8.58 -21.10
N GLN A 8 19.38 -9.44 -21.89
CA GLN A 8 18.42 -10.42 -21.40
C GLN A 8 19.14 -11.32 -20.38
N ILE A 9 18.69 -11.32 -19.12
CA ILE A 9 19.30 -12.14 -18.09
C ILE A 9 18.98 -13.60 -18.43
N TYR A 10 20.00 -14.34 -18.81
CA TYR A 10 19.88 -15.77 -19.06
C TYR A 10 19.87 -16.51 -17.72
N VAL A 11 18.78 -17.26 -17.45
CA VAL A 11 18.68 -18.15 -16.30
C VAL A 11 18.95 -19.58 -16.78
N PRO A 12 20.03 -20.23 -16.30
CA PRO A 12 20.33 -21.60 -16.72
C PRO A 12 19.18 -22.57 -16.41
N PRO A 13 18.88 -23.53 -17.32
CA PRO A 13 17.84 -24.55 -17.10
C PRO A 13 18.02 -25.36 -15.81
N ASP A 14 19.26 -25.58 -15.39
CA ASP A 14 19.61 -26.34 -14.18
C ASP A 14 19.17 -25.64 -12.87
N PHE A 15 18.71 -24.40 -12.94
CA PHE A 15 18.20 -23.67 -11.78
C PHE A 15 16.69 -23.90 -11.55
N TYR A 16 16.03 -24.55 -12.49
CA TYR A 16 14.63 -24.92 -12.38
C TYR A 16 14.49 -26.34 -11.80
N CYS A 17 13.59 -26.49 -10.84
CA CYS A 17 13.31 -27.80 -10.25
C CYS A 17 12.67 -28.74 -11.26
N PRO A 18 13.24 -29.93 -11.53
CA PRO A 18 12.66 -30.88 -12.48
C PRO A 18 11.27 -31.40 -12.10
N ILE A 19 10.89 -31.26 -10.82
CA ILE A 19 9.58 -31.73 -10.34
C ILE A 19 8.50 -30.67 -10.58
N SER A 20 8.79 -29.40 -10.24
CA SER A 20 7.81 -28.32 -10.28
C SER A 20 7.92 -27.42 -11.51
N GLY A 21 9.04 -27.46 -12.22
CA GLY A 21 9.33 -26.51 -13.30
C GLY A 21 9.64 -25.08 -12.86
N ASN A 22 9.63 -24.81 -11.55
CA ASN A 22 9.89 -23.46 -11.00
C ASN A 22 11.34 -23.28 -10.62
N LEU A 23 11.78 -22.01 -10.57
CA LEU A 23 13.09 -21.63 -10.05
C LEU A 23 13.23 -22.07 -8.58
N MET A 24 14.28 -22.82 -8.27
CA MET A 24 14.47 -23.39 -6.93
C MET A 24 14.69 -22.31 -5.87
N ASN A 25 14.13 -22.55 -4.67
CA ASN A 25 14.39 -21.71 -3.50
C ASN A 25 15.49 -22.31 -2.62
N ASN A 26 15.41 -23.62 -2.39
CA ASN A 26 16.35 -24.35 -1.56
C ASN A 26 16.87 -25.57 -2.35
N PRO A 27 17.87 -25.39 -3.24
CA PRO A 27 18.37 -26.48 -4.06
C PRO A 27 19.12 -27.53 -3.23
N VAL A 28 18.76 -28.79 -3.42
CA VAL A 28 19.42 -29.97 -2.84
C VAL A 28 19.76 -30.94 -3.96
N SER A 29 20.95 -31.53 -3.90
CA SER A 29 21.43 -32.48 -4.91
C SER A 29 21.46 -33.90 -4.39
N GLU A 30 21.09 -34.85 -5.23
CA GLU A 30 21.28 -36.28 -5.00
C GLU A 30 22.72 -36.72 -5.38
N PRO A 31 23.18 -37.89 -4.93
CA PRO A 31 24.55 -38.38 -5.20
C PRO A 31 24.94 -38.45 -6.68
N LEU A 32 23.97 -38.60 -7.58
CA LEU A 32 24.16 -38.62 -9.02
C LEU A 32 24.17 -37.22 -9.68
N GLY A 33 24.06 -36.14 -8.87
CA GLY A 33 24.26 -34.79 -9.31
C GLY A 33 23.00 -34.04 -9.75
N HIS A 34 21.81 -34.69 -9.81
CA HIS A 34 20.59 -33.98 -10.12
C HIS A 34 20.14 -33.13 -8.93
N THR A 35 19.66 -31.95 -9.21
CA THR A 35 19.29 -30.95 -8.19
C THR A 35 17.78 -30.66 -8.25
N TYR A 36 17.18 -30.58 -7.10
CA TYR A 36 15.74 -30.37 -6.90
C TYR A 36 15.52 -29.27 -5.85
N ASP A 37 14.36 -28.64 -5.87
CA ASP A 37 13.92 -27.86 -4.70
C ASP A 37 13.63 -28.79 -3.52
N LYS A 38 14.18 -28.46 -2.34
CA LYS A 38 14.10 -29.28 -1.14
C LYS A 38 12.68 -29.69 -0.77
N ASN A 39 11.74 -28.77 -0.86
CA ASN A 39 10.36 -29.06 -0.51
C ASN A 39 9.71 -30.04 -1.50
N GLN A 40 10.00 -29.88 -2.78
CA GLN A 40 9.43 -30.72 -3.83
C GLN A 40 9.98 -32.15 -3.78
N ILE A 41 11.30 -32.32 -3.62
CA ILE A 41 11.89 -33.65 -3.54
C ILE A 41 11.50 -34.37 -2.23
N TYR A 42 11.36 -33.63 -1.12
CA TYR A 42 10.91 -34.23 0.14
C TYR A 42 9.49 -34.76 0.03
N GLN A 43 8.56 -34.02 -0.57
CA GLN A 43 7.19 -34.49 -0.85
C GLN A 43 7.16 -35.69 -1.79
N TRP A 44 8.04 -35.72 -2.78
CA TRP A 44 8.18 -36.87 -3.66
C TRP A 44 8.66 -38.12 -2.92
N LEU A 45 9.72 -37.98 -2.08
CA LEU A 45 10.29 -39.11 -1.33
C LEU A 45 9.38 -39.62 -0.22
N ASP A 46 8.42 -38.85 0.25
CA ASP A 46 7.36 -39.31 1.15
C ASP A 46 6.39 -40.29 0.47
N GLN A 47 6.28 -40.21 -0.84
CA GLN A 47 5.40 -41.10 -1.65
C GLN A 47 6.16 -42.21 -2.34
N LYS A 48 7.38 -41.92 -2.83
CA LYS A 48 8.21 -42.83 -3.62
C LYS A 48 9.67 -42.68 -3.20
N GLN A 49 10.24 -43.68 -2.60
CA GLN A 49 11.64 -43.69 -2.13
C GLN A 49 12.65 -43.91 -3.28
N THR A 50 12.46 -43.17 -4.38
CA THR A 50 13.32 -43.24 -5.57
C THR A 50 13.52 -41.86 -6.17
N SER A 51 14.64 -41.64 -6.86
CA SER A 51 14.92 -40.42 -7.61
C SER A 51 13.89 -40.21 -8.72
N PRO A 52 13.33 -39.00 -8.86
CA PRO A 52 12.38 -38.67 -9.94
C PRO A 52 12.95 -38.81 -11.36
N ILE A 53 14.26 -38.69 -11.51
CA ILE A 53 14.93 -38.71 -12.82
C ILE A 53 15.48 -40.11 -13.12
N THR A 54 16.17 -40.75 -12.16
CA THR A 54 16.90 -42.01 -12.39
C THR A 54 16.12 -43.24 -11.97
N ASN A 55 15.04 -43.10 -11.19
CA ASN A 55 14.27 -44.19 -10.54
C ASN A 55 15.09 -45.08 -9.60
N LEU A 56 16.34 -44.71 -9.28
CA LEU A 56 17.15 -45.45 -8.33
C LEU A 56 16.72 -45.11 -6.87
N PRO A 57 16.93 -46.03 -5.93
CA PRO A 57 16.61 -45.78 -4.52
C PRO A 57 17.27 -44.50 -4.01
N LEU A 58 16.51 -43.65 -3.36
CA LEU A 58 16.95 -42.37 -2.84
C LEU A 58 16.23 -42.06 -1.52
N GLN A 59 16.98 -41.64 -0.50
CA GLN A 59 16.44 -41.23 0.79
C GLN A 59 16.71 -39.74 1.04
N LYS A 60 15.94 -39.15 1.96
CA LYS A 60 16.13 -37.74 2.33
C LYS A 60 17.53 -37.46 2.92
N SER A 61 18.11 -38.47 3.58
CA SER A 61 19.48 -38.44 4.13
C SER A 61 20.58 -38.34 3.07
N ASP A 62 20.30 -38.75 1.85
CA ASP A 62 21.27 -38.79 0.74
C ASP A 62 21.36 -37.43 0.02
N LEU A 63 20.44 -36.51 0.34
CA LEU A 63 20.36 -35.19 -0.27
C LEU A 63 21.28 -34.20 0.43
N ILE A 64 22.10 -33.51 -0.35
CA ILE A 64 23.06 -32.50 0.14
C ILE A 64 22.63 -31.13 -0.36
N GLU A 65 22.68 -30.11 0.50
CA GLU A 65 22.38 -28.73 0.11
C GLU A 65 23.39 -28.23 -0.94
N ASN A 66 22.84 -27.74 -2.06
CA ASN A 66 23.66 -27.18 -3.13
C ASN A 66 23.81 -25.65 -2.95
N SER A 67 24.74 -25.28 -2.07
CA SER A 67 25.02 -23.87 -1.75
C SER A 67 25.55 -23.08 -2.95
N ALA A 68 26.15 -23.75 -3.95
CA ALA A 68 26.65 -23.07 -5.15
C ALA A 68 25.48 -22.60 -6.04
N ILE A 69 24.56 -23.51 -6.34
CA ILE A 69 23.35 -23.17 -7.12
C ILE A 69 22.48 -22.17 -6.34
N LYS A 70 22.35 -22.33 -5.01
CA LYS A 70 21.62 -21.38 -4.19
C LYS A 70 22.16 -19.96 -4.34
N ARG A 71 23.46 -19.76 -4.14
CA ARG A 71 24.08 -18.42 -4.30
C ARG A 71 23.93 -17.85 -5.71
N ALA A 72 24.02 -18.70 -6.72
CA ALA A 72 23.84 -18.25 -8.11
C ALA A 72 22.40 -17.79 -8.38
N ILE A 73 21.40 -18.53 -7.90
CA ILE A 73 19.99 -18.16 -7.99
C ILE A 73 19.72 -16.84 -7.23
N ASP A 74 20.22 -16.72 -5.99
CA ASP A 74 20.05 -15.53 -5.16
C ASP A 74 20.69 -14.29 -5.83
N SER A 75 21.85 -14.46 -6.47
CA SER A 75 22.52 -13.39 -7.24
C SER A 75 21.67 -12.95 -8.45
N ILE A 76 21.07 -13.89 -9.17
CA ILE A 76 20.18 -13.57 -10.31
C ILE A 76 18.92 -12.85 -9.81
N ARG A 77 18.31 -13.31 -8.72
CA ARG A 77 17.14 -12.65 -8.11
C ARG A 77 17.44 -11.21 -7.70
N SER A 78 18.57 -11.00 -7.02
CA SER A 78 18.99 -9.65 -6.61
C SER A 78 19.19 -8.74 -7.83
N LYS A 79 19.79 -9.24 -8.89
CA LYS A 79 20.02 -8.48 -10.11
C LYS A 79 18.72 -8.16 -10.86
N LEU A 80 17.80 -9.12 -10.95
CA LEU A 80 16.46 -8.89 -11.52
C LEU A 80 15.70 -7.83 -10.73
N GLN A 81 15.77 -7.88 -9.40
CA GLN A 81 15.13 -6.90 -8.52
C GLN A 81 15.76 -5.51 -8.68
N GLU A 82 17.10 -5.41 -8.79
CA GLU A 82 17.79 -4.15 -9.06
C GLU A 82 17.40 -3.55 -10.43
N ASP A 83 17.31 -4.38 -11.47
CA ASP A 83 16.93 -3.93 -12.81
C ASP A 83 15.46 -3.51 -12.86
N GLN A 84 14.57 -4.22 -12.16
CA GLN A 84 13.17 -3.83 -12.02
C GLN A 84 13.03 -2.48 -11.29
N LEU A 85 13.73 -2.30 -10.18
CA LEU A 85 13.79 -1.02 -9.46
C LEU A 85 14.32 0.13 -10.32
N LYS A 86 15.33 -0.13 -11.18
CA LYS A 86 15.85 0.88 -12.13
C LYS A 86 14.81 1.26 -13.17
N ILE A 87 14.10 0.29 -13.74
CA ILE A 87 13.03 0.53 -14.73
C ILE A 87 11.90 1.34 -14.09
N GLU A 88 11.41 0.92 -12.95
CA GLU A 88 10.40 1.67 -12.18
C GLU A 88 10.88 3.09 -11.87
N SER A 89 12.16 3.25 -11.50
CA SER A 89 12.75 4.55 -11.24
C SER A 89 12.72 5.49 -12.45
N ILE A 90 13.01 4.96 -13.63
CA ILE A 90 13.01 5.75 -14.87
C ILE A 90 11.59 6.15 -15.27
N LEU A 91 10.63 5.22 -15.16
CA LEU A 91 9.22 5.48 -15.47
C LEU A 91 8.64 6.53 -14.52
N THR A 92 8.84 6.35 -13.22
CA THR A 92 8.35 7.28 -12.19
C THR A 92 8.96 8.67 -12.35
N LYS A 93 10.27 8.78 -12.63
CA LYS A 93 10.91 10.08 -12.89
C LYS A 93 10.29 10.79 -14.09
N ARG A 94 9.94 10.07 -15.15
CA ARG A 94 9.29 10.65 -16.33
C ARG A 94 7.90 11.17 -16.01
N SER A 95 7.09 10.41 -15.26
CA SER A 95 5.74 10.81 -14.84
C SER A 95 5.79 12.00 -13.88
N CYS A 96 6.66 11.95 -12.86
CA CYS A 96 6.86 13.07 -11.95
C CYS A 96 7.36 14.32 -12.66
N GLN A 97 8.28 14.19 -13.64
CA GLN A 97 8.78 15.36 -14.37
C GLN A 97 7.68 16.00 -15.22
N LYS A 98 6.84 15.22 -15.90
CA LYS A 98 5.68 15.75 -16.63
C LYS A 98 4.71 16.47 -15.70
N PHE A 99 4.44 15.91 -14.52
CA PHE A 99 3.59 16.55 -13.51
C PHE A 99 4.19 17.87 -13.02
N VAL A 100 5.47 17.89 -12.65
CA VAL A 100 6.18 19.11 -12.21
C VAL A 100 6.21 20.17 -13.32
N ASP A 101 6.42 19.77 -14.57
CA ASP A 101 6.41 20.72 -15.70
C ASP A 101 5.02 21.31 -15.91
N SER A 102 3.96 20.55 -15.67
CA SER A 102 2.59 21.04 -15.73
C SER A 102 2.24 22.03 -14.62
N LEU A 103 2.80 21.86 -13.41
CA LEU A 103 2.59 22.78 -12.28
C LEU A 103 3.16 24.19 -12.51
N LYS A 104 4.06 24.36 -13.46
CA LYS A 104 4.62 25.69 -13.83
C LYS A 104 3.58 26.63 -14.44
N GLU A 105 2.42 26.14 -14.82
CA GLU A 105 1.34 26.90 -15.41
C GLU A 105 0.23 27.29 -14.43
N ILE A 106 0.50 27.22 -13.11
CA ILE A 106 -0.49 27.65 -12.12
C ILE A 106 -0.74 29.17 -12.24
N ASN A 107 -1.97 29.53 -12.59
CA ASN A 107 -2.40 30.90 -12.69
C ASN A 107 -3.04 31.36 -11.38
N LEU A 108 -2.47 32.42 -10.80
CA LEU A 108 -3.02 33.07 -9.62
C LEU A 108 -3.70 34.38 -10.04
N LYS A 109 -4.98 34.52 -9.73
CA LYS A 109 -5.73 35.77 -9.91
C LYS A 109 -6.27 36.21 -8.57
N SER A 110 -5.96 37.44 -8.17
CA SER A 110 -6.50 38.02 -6.94
C SER A 110 -7.46 39.16 -7.26
N PHE A 111 -8.56 39.22 -6.53
CA PHE A 111 -9.56 40.27 -6.61
C PHE A 111 -9.80 40.82 -5.20
N TYR A 112 -9.69 42.12 -5.03
CA TYR A 112 -9.94 42.80 -3.77
C TYR A 112 -11.18 43.69 -3.90
N LYS A 113 -12.16 43.50 -3.00
CA LYS A 113 -13.36 44.31 -2.92
C LYS A 113 -13.91 44.27 -1.49
N ASP A 114 -14.32 45.47 -0.99
CA ASP A 114 -15.04 45.61 0.29
C ASP A 114 -14.32 44.87 1.47
N ASN A 115 -13.03 45.06 1.64
CA ASN A 115 -12.17 44.38 2.62
C ASN A 115 -12.10 42.85 2.48
N ASN A 116 -12.59 42.27 1.38
CA ASN A 116 -12.47 40.86 1.07
C ASN A 116 -11.46 40.65 -0.05
N LEU A 117 -10.55 39.69 0.16
CA LEU A 117 -9.61 39.22 -0.86
C LEU A 117 -10.08 37.86 -1.38
N LEU A 118 -10.39 37.81 -2.67
CA LEU A 118 -10.64 36.57 -3.38
C LEU A 118 -9.38 36.17 -4.15
N VAL A 119 -8.81 35.02 -3.83
CA VAL A 119 -7.70 34.45 -4.60
C VAL A 119 -8.24 33.29 -5.39
N ASN A 120 -8.15 33.37 -6.72
CA ASN A 120 -8.49 32.28 -7.62
C ASN A 120 -7.20 31.60 -8.06
N ILE A 121 -7.04 30.34 -7.69
CA ILE A 121 -5.91 29.48 -8.08
C ILE A 121 -6.44 28.59 -9.18
N GLN A 122 -6.00 28.83 -10.41
CA GLN A 122 -6.36 28.03 -11.56
C GLN A 122 -5.23 27.04 -11.85
N MET A 123 -5.50 25.77 -11.58
CA MET A 123 -4.60 24.68 -11.95
C MET A 123 -4.67 24.45 -13.45
N PRO A 124 -3.54 24.06 -14.08
CA PRO A 124 -3.57 23.58 -15.46
C PRO A 124 -4.37 22.27 -15.52
N GLU A 125 -5.07 22.07 -16.64
CA GLU A 125 -5.63 20.76 -16.95
C GLU A 125 -4.47 19.80 -17.23
N VAL A 126 -4.25 18.84 -16.37
CA VAL A 126 -3.14 17.88 -16.45
C VAL A 126 -3.71 16.49 -16.64
N ASP A 127 -3.36 15.85 -17.75
CA ASP A 127 -3.69 14.46 -18.03
C ASP A 127 -2.83 13.46 -17.22
N VAL A 128 -1.87 13.97 -16.45
CA VAL A 128 -0.87 13.14 -15.75
C VAL A 128 -0.86 13.49 -14.27
N ARG A 129 -1.19 12.52 -13.42
CA ARG A 129 -1.05 12.59 -11.98
C ARG A 129 0.27 11.97 -11.50
N PRO A 130 0.80 12.36 -10.33
CA PRO A 130 1.93 11.67 -9.76
C PRO A 130 1.55 10.23 -9.41
N PRO A 131 2.46 9.26 -9.63
CA PRO A 131 2.23 7.90 -9.16
C PRO A 131 2.25 7.85 -7.63
N VAL A 132 1.54 6.86 -7.08
CA VAL A 132 1.35 6.72 -5.64
C VAL A 132 1.82 5.35 -5.14
N ASP A 133 2.30 5.31 -3.89
CA ASP A 133 2.50 4.10 -3.11
C ASP A 133 1.44 4.08 -2.00
N ILE A 134 0.48 3.16 -2.06
CA ILE A 134 -0.61 3.06 -1.10
C ILE A 134 -0.45 1.81 -0.24
N VAL A 135 -0.67 1.94 1.07
CA VAL A 135 -0.87 0.81 1.97
C VAL A 135 -2.32 0.78 2.45
N LEU A 136 -3.02 -0.29 2.16
CA LEU A 136 -4.31 -0.61 2.75
C LEU A 136 -4.06 -1.31 4.09
N CYS A 137 -4.26 -0.60 5.19
CA CYS A 137 -4.10 -1.09 6.56
C CYS A 137 -5.48 -1.49 7.08
N ILE A 138 -5.78 -2.78 7.07
CA ILE A 138 -7.13 -3.32 7.26
C ILE A 138 -7.24 -4.01 8.61
N ASP A 139 -8.19 -3.55 9.42
CA ASP A 139 -8.64 -4.24 10.62
C ASP A 139 -9.35 -5.54 10.23
N VAL A 140 -8.90 -6.65 10.80
CA VAL A 140 -9.58 -7.94 10.71
C VAL A 140 -9.88 -8.50 12.10
N SER A 141 -10.05 -7.62 13.10
CA SER A 141 -10.45 -8.00 14.45
C SER A 141 -11.84 -8.63 14.49
N GLY A 142 -12.19 -9.23 15.63
CA GLY A 142 -13.45 -9.96 15.78
C GLY A 142 -14.70 -9.11 15.53
N SER A 143 -14.67 -7.81 15.89
CA SER A 143 -15.76 -6.85 15.66
C SER A 143 -16.09 -6.66 14.19
N MET A 144 -15.09 -6.74 13.30
CA MET A 144 -15.28 -6.66 11.84
C MET A 144 -16.20 -7.76 11.28
N GLY A 145 -16.43 -8.83 12.03
CA GLY A 145 -17.41 -9.87 11.71
C GLY A 145 -18.85 -9.49 12.01
N SER A 146 -19.07 -8.40 12.74
CA SER A 146 -20.41 -7.92 13.07
C SER A 146 -21.16 -7.46 11.82
N GLU A 147 -22.49 -7.56 11.86
CA GLU A 147 -23.33 -7.08 10.76
C GLU A 147 -23.29 -5.55 10.67
N ALA A 148 -23.07 -5.06 9.47
CA ALA A 148 -23.13 -3.63 9.17
C ALA A 148 -24.60 -3.21 9.10
N THR A 149 -25.05 -2.49 10.12
CA THR A 149 -26.44 -2.04 10.22
C THR A 149 -26.65 -0.74 9.47
N LEU A 150 -27.76 -0.65 8.74
CA LEU A 150 -28.26 0.59 8.13
C LEU A 150 -29.25 1.27 9.07
N LYS A 151 -29.24 2.59 9.12
CA LYS A 151 -30.30 3.38 9.76
C LYS A 151 -31.29 3.84 8.70
N GLY A 152 -32.54 3.39 8.78
CA GLY A 152 -33.60 3.86 7.91
C GLY A 152 -34.00 5.30 8.23
N SER A 153 -34.79 5.90 7.34
CA SER A 153 -35.24 7.31 7.44
C SER A 153 -36.05 7.63 8.72
N SER A 154 -36.69 6.64 9.33
CA SER A 154 -37.42 6.73 10.60
C SER A 154 -36.57 6.31 11.82
N GLY A 155 -35.29 6.03 11.63
CA GLY A 155 -34.34 5.65 12.69
C GLY A 155 -34.33 4.16 13.01
N GLU A 156 -35.11 3.34 12.29
CA GLU A 156 -35.07 1.88 12.42
C GLU A 156 -33.74 1.32 11.96
N THR A 157 -33.30 0.24 12.60
CA THR A 157 -32.11 -0.50 12.18
C THR A 157 -32.51 -1.53 11.12
N ILE A 158 -31.94 -1.41 9.92
CA ILE A 158 -32.14 -2.34 8.83
C ILE A 158 -30.95 -3.31 8.80
N HIS A 159 -31.25 -4.59 8.80
CA HIS A 159 -30.27 -5.66 8.71
C HIS A 159 -30.18 -6.13 7.24
N ASN A 160 -28.96 -6.14 6.68
CA ASN A 160 -28.71 -6.54 5.31
C ASN A 160 -27.86 -7.83 5.19
N GLY A 161 -27.44 -8.40 6.32
CA GLY A 161 -26.63 -9.63 6.38
C GLY A 161 -25.17 -9.47 5.91
N ILE A 162 -24.72 -8.22 5.65
CA ILE A 162 -23.36 -7.94 5.20
C ILE A 162 -22.51 -7.58 6.43
N SER A 163 -21.35 -8.24 6.59
CA SER A 163 -20.42 -7.91 7.67
C SER A 163 -19.65 -6.63 7.39
N VAL A 164 -19.18 -5.96 8.46
CA VAL A 164 -18.29 -4.79 8.34
C VAL A 164 -17.04 -5.14 7.53
N LEU A 165 -16.45 -6.32 7.74
CA LEU A 165 -15.31 -6.79 6.95
C LEU A 165 -15.64 -6.89 5.46
N SER A 166 -16.83 -7.38 5.10
CA SER A 166 -17.23 -7.47 3.69
C SER A 166 -17.35 -6.07 3.04
N LEU A 167 -17.83 -5.08 3.79
CA LEU A 167 -17.85 -3.68 3.35
C LEU A 167 -16.44 -3.13 3.18
N THR A 168 -15.56 -3.40 4.13
CA THR A 168 -14.16 -2.96 4.11
C THR A 168 -13.41 -3.59 2.93
N ILE A 169 -13.64 -4.87 2.64
CA ILE A 169 -13.07 -5.54 1.46
C ILE A 169 -13.57 -4.89 0.17
N THR A 170 -14.86 -4.58 0.09
CA THR A 170 -15.43 -3.88 -1.08
C THR A 170 -14.80 -2.50 -1.27
N ALA A 171 -14.61 -1.76 -0.17
CA ALA A 171 -13.91 -0.50 -0.16
C ALA A 171 -12.46 -0.63 -0.67
N ALA A 172 -11.71 -1.58 -0.12
CA ALA A 172 -10.33 -1.86 -0.52
C ALA A 172 -10.23 -2.20 -2.01
N LYS A 173 -11.13 -3.01 -2.53
CA LYS A 173 -11.20 -3.34 -3.97
C LYS A 173 -11.52 -2.11 -4.82
N THR A 174 -12.44 -1.25 -4.36
CA THR A 174 -12.76 0.01 -5.04
C THR A 174 -11.53 0.91 -5.12
N ILE A 175 -10.75 1.03 -4.05
CA ILE A 175 -9.48 1.77 -4.06
C ILE A 175 -8.54 1.19 -5.11
N LEU A 176 -8.31 -0.12 -5.09
CA LEU A 176 -7.38 -0.78 -6.00
C LEU A 176 -7.77 -0.63 -7.48
N THR A 177 -9.07 -0.57 -7.81
CA THR A 177 -9.53 -0.36 -9.21
C THR A 177 -9.25 1.04 -9.75
N THR A 178 -8.97 2.02 -8.90
CA THR A 178 -8.64 3.39 -9.32
C THR A 178 -7.15 3.61 -9.58
N LEU A 179 -6.32 2.62 -9.22
CA LEU A 179 -4.88 2.68 -9.38
C LEU A 179 -4.46 2.27 -10.80
N HIS A 180 -3.31 2.79 -11.24
CA HIS A 180 -2.72 2.53 -12.55
C HIS A 180 -1.43 1.70 -12.40
N GLU A 181 -0.92 1.19 -13.50
CA GLU A 181 0.29 0.35 -13.52
C GLU A 181 1.53 1.01 -12.89
N GLU A 182 1.60 2.35 -12.91
CA GLU A 182 2.69 3.13 -12.30
C GLU A 182 2.58 3.23 -10.77
N ASP A 183 1.41 2.90 -10.21
CA ASP A 183 1.15 2.90 -8.77
C ASP A 183 1.56 1.57 -8.14
N ASN A 184 1.85 1.61 -6.85
CA ASN A 184 2.06 0.40 -6.07
C ASN A 184 1.07 0.33 -4.92
N ALA A 185 0.59 -0.88 -4.66
CA ALA A 185 -0.27 -1.18 -3.53
C ALA A 185 0.39 -2.19 -2.59
N SER A 186 0.15 -2.00 -1.30
CA SER A 186 0.49 -2.96 -0.25
C SER A 186 -0.75 -3.23 0.59
N ILE A 187 -0.85 -4.42 1.16
CA ILE A 187 -1.94 -4.79 2.05
C ILE A 187 -1.34 -5.28 3.37
N VAL A 188 -1.67 -4.58 4.44
CA VAL A 188 -1.37 -4.96 5.81
C VAL A 188 -2.68 -5.25 6.52
N ILE A 189 -2.80 -6.42 7.10
CA ILE A 189 -3.93 -6.75 7.97
C ILE A 189 -3.45 -6.75 9.42
N TYR A 190 -4.33 -6.41 10.34
CA TYR A 190 -3.97 -6.45 11.75
C TYR A 190 -5.12 -6.93 12.64
N THR A 191 -4.71 -7.58 13.72
CA THR A 191 -5.51 -8.01 14.86
C THR A 191 -4.76 -7.61 16.14
N ASP A 192 -4.35 -8.56 16.98
CA ASP A 192 -3.36 -8.37 18.06
C ASP A 192 -1.94 -8.12 17.50
N LYS A 193 -1.67 -8.63 16.29
CA LYS A 193 -0.45 -8.41 15.50
C LYS A 193 -0.79 -8.12 14.05
N ALA A 194 0.08 -7.37 13.42
CA ALA A 194 -0.01 -7.12 11.99
C ALA A 194 0.67 -8.21 11.17
N SER A 195 0.14 -8.44 9.98
CA SER A 195 0.70 -9.32 8.95
C SER A 195 0.64 -8.63 7.59
N VAL A 196 1.72 -8.72 6.84
CA VAL A 196 1.80 -8.17 5.48
C VAL A 196 1.33 -9.24 4.51
N LEU A 197 0.22 -9.00 3.82
CA LEU A 197 -0.29 -9.88 2.77
C LEU A 197 0.37 -9.60 1.43
N ALA A 198 0.57 -8.34 1.11
CA ALA A 198 1.21 -7.90 -0.12
C ALA A 198 2.07 -6.66 0.17
N SER A 199 3.23 -6.57 -0.45
CA SER A 199 4.15 -5.45 -0.25
C SER A 199 4.66 -4.93 -1.59
N ASN A 200 4.43 -3.65 -1.85
CA ASN A 200 4.93 -2.91 -3.00
C ASN A 200 4.64 -3.59 -4.36
N VAL A 201 3.39 -3.99 -4.55
CA VAL A 201 2.92 -4.67 -5.76
C VAL A 201 2.48 -3.63 -6.78
N SER A 202 3.02 -3.65 -8.00
CA SER A 202 2.57 -2.77 -9.09
C SER A 202 1.11 -3.08 -9.46
N CYS A 203 0.30 -2.04 -9.70
CA CYS A 203 -1.14 -2.16 -9.90
C CYS A 203 -1.50 -2.52 -11.35
N THR A 204 -0.88 -3.56 -11.91
CA THR A 204 -1.32 -4.16 -13.17
C THR A 204 -2.64 -4.90 -12.97
N GLU A 205 -3.41 -5.10 -14.04
CA GLU A 205 -4.69 -5.81 -13.98
C GLU A 205 -4.55 -7.22 -13.34
N GLU A 206 -3.50 -7.96 -13.72
CA GLU A 206 -3.22 -9.30 -13.16
C GLU A 206 -2.95 -9.25 -11.67
N ASN A 207 -2.13 -8.32 -11.22
CA ASN A 207 -1.78 -8.17 -9.81
C ASN A 207 -2.97 -7.72 -8.98
N ILE A 208 -3.81 -6.81 -9.49
CA ILE A 208 -5.05 -6.39 -8.82
C ILE A 208 -5.98 -7.59 -8.60
N GLN A 209 -6.12 -8.49 -9.56
CA GLN A 209 -6.92 -9.71 -9.39
C GLN A 209 -6.35 -10.64 -8.32
N LEU A 210 -5.02 -10.74 -8.21
CA LEU A 210 -4.38 -11.50 -7.12
C LEU A 210 -4.65 -10.85 -5.76
N LEU A 211 -4.54 -9.53 -5.66
CA LEU A 211 -4.86 -8.79 -4.43
C LEU A 211 -6.34 -8.97 -4.05
N PHE A 212 -7.26 -8.99 -5.01
CA PHE A 212 -8.69 -9.27 -4.77
C PHE A 212 -8.89 -10.66 -4.16
N THR A 213 -8.20 -11.67 -4.70
CA THR A 213 -8.28 -13.04 -4.18
C THR A 213 -7.77 -13.11 -2.73
N GLN A 214 -6.70 -12.40 -2.41
CA GLN A 214 -6.19 -12.32 -1.04
C GLN A 214 -7.18 -11.62 -0.10
N LEU A 215 -7.78 -10.51 -0.51
CA LEU A 215 -8.80 -9.80 0.25
C LEU A 215 -10.03 -10.66 0.52
N ASP A 216 -10.50 -11.43 -0.46
CA ASP A 216 -11.66 -12.34 -0.31
C ASP A 216 -11.42 -13.50 0.67
N SER A 217 -10.17 -13.82 0.95
CA SER A 217 -9.80 -14.88 1.90
C SER A 217 -9.82 -14.42 3.38
N LEU A 218 -9.97 -13.12 3.63
CA LEU A 218 -9.90 -12.55 4.98
C LEU A 218 -11.07 -13.02 5.85
N LYS A 219 -10.77 -13.27 7.12
CA LYS A 219 -11.75 -13.66 8.14
C LYS A 219 -11.50 -12.90 9.43
N PRO A 220 -12.57 -12.46 10.13
CA PRO A 220 -12.43 -11.77 11.39
C PRO A 220 -11.82 -12.68 12.46
N GLN A 221 -10.93 -12.13 13.30
CA GLN A 221 -10.30 -12.87 14.41
C GLN A 221 -9.65 -11.94 15.43
N ASN A 222 -9.58 -12.39 16.68
CA ASN A 222 -8.82 -11.75 17.77
C ASN A 222 -9.23 -10.31 18.13
N THR A 223 -8.23 -9.52 18.55
CA THR A 223 -8.35 -8.17 19.13
C THR A 223 -7.82 -7.11 18.15
N THR A 224 -7.86 -5.83 18.55
CA THR A 224 -7.54 -4.67 17.70
C THR A 224 -6.27 -3.99 18.20
N ASN A 225 -5.18 -4.03 17.42
CA ASN A 225 -3.92 -3.34 17.68
C ASN A 225 -3.58 -2.41 16.50
N ILE A 226 -4.17 -1.23 16.51
CA ILE A 226 -4.00 -0.20 15.45
C ILE A 226 -2.53 0.16 15.26
N TRP A 227 -1.77 0.28 16.39
CA TRP A 227 -0.36 0.70 16.28
C TRP A 227 0.49 -0.31 15.50
N ASP A 228 0.30 -1.60 15.70
CA ASP A 228 1.08 -2.60 14.98
C ASP A 228 0.78 -2.59 13.49
N GLY A 229 -0.51 -2.41 13.12
CA GLY A 229 -0.93 -2.21 11.72
C GLY A 229 -0.30 -0.97 11.09
N LEU A 230 -0.39 0.18 11.76
CA LEU A 230 0.22 1.43 11.30
C LEU A 230 1.74 1.32 11.19
N HIS A 231 2.42 0.78 12.21
CA HIS A 231 3.87 0.66 12.22
C HIS A 231 4.38 -0.17 11.03
N ASN A 232 3.77 -1.32 10.77
CA ASN A 232 4.13 -2.15 9.61
C ASN A 232 3.86 -1.42 8.28
N SER A 233 2.75 -0.69 8.19
CA SER A 233 2.41 0.11 7.01
C SER A 233 3.44 1.22 6.74
N LEU A 234 3.85 1.92 7.80
CA LEU A 234 4.88 2.97 7.72
C LEU A 234 6.25 2.40 7.32
N GLU A 235 6.63 1.23 7.86
CA GLU A 235 7.89 0.56 7.50
C GLU A 235 7.91 0.16 6.02
N ILE A 236 6.81 -0.34 5.48
CA ILE A 236 6.70 -0.63 4.04
C ILE A 236 6.96 0.64 3.24
N LEU A 237 6.22 1.72 3.50
CA LEU A 237 6.35 2.96 2.74
C LEU A 237 7.73 3.62 2.90
N ARG A 238 8.35 3.50 4.07
CA ARG A 238 9.70 4.05 4.33
C ARG A 238 10.77 3.29 3.55
N THR A 239 10.63 1.98 3.42
CA THR A 239 11.62 1.10 2.78
C THR A 239 11.39 0.94 1.28
N THR A 240 10.20 1.26 0.77
CA THR A 240 9.96 1.33 -0.67
C THR A 240 10.75 2.48 -1.31
N SER A 241 11.02 2.34 -2.61
CA SER A 241 11.91 3.19 -3.40
C SER A 241 11.89 4.68 -2.99
N PRO A 242 13.05 5.35 -2.95
CA PRO A 242 13.18 6.79 -2.62
C PRO A 242 12.61 7.71 -3.70
N LEU A 243 11.90 7.17 -4.70
CA LEU A 243 11.33 7.97 -5.77
C LEU A 243 10.17 8.81 -5.27
N GLN A 244 10.01 9.96 -5.90
CA GLN A 244 9.01 10.99 -5.63
C GLN A 244 7.57 10.51 -5.93
N LYS A 245 7.17 9.36 -5.34
CA LYS A 245 5.77 8.93 -5.32
C LYS A 245 5.08 9.51 -4.11
N LEU A 246 3.83 9.87 -4.25
CA LEU A 246 2.99 10.19 -3.10
C LEU A 246 2.79 8.92 -2.26
N LYS A 247 2.96 9.02 -0.95
CA LYS A 247 2.87 7.88 -0.04
C LYS A 247 1.69 8.06 0.90
N ALA A 248 0.81 7.08 0.93
CA ALA A 248 -0.38 7.13 1.77
C ALA A 248 -0.72 5.79 2.42
N VAL A 249 -1.20 5.86 3.66
CA VAL A 249 -1.85 4.76 4.36
C VAL A 249 -3.35 5.02 4.42
N PHE A 250 -4.14 4.04 4.01
CA PHE A 250 -5.59 4.01 4.23
C PHE A 250 -5.86 3.06 5.40
N LEU A 251 -6.12 3.63 6.56
CA LEU A 251 -6.45 2.88 7.78
C LEU A 251 -7.95 2.61 7.84
N LEU A 252 -8.33 1.35 7.79
CA LEU A 252 -9.71 0.89 7.75
C LEU A 252 -9.99 0.09 9.02
N THR A 253 -10.91 0.57 9.88
CA THR A 253 -11.22 -0.04 11.19
C THR A 253 -12.67 0.17 11.58
N ASP A 254 -13.23 -0.69 12.44
CA ASP A 254 -14.55 -0.55 13.02
C ASP A 254 -14.52 -0.39 14.55
N GLY A 255 -13.32 -0.36 15.13
CA GLY A 255 -13.18 -0.58 16.55
C GLY A 255 -12.34 0.43 17.31
N ILE A 256 -12.47 0.27 18.63
CA ILE A 256 -11.65 0.89 19.65
C ILE A 256 -10.42 -0.01 19.84
N PRO A 257 -9.19 0.53 19.86
CA PRO A 257 -8.00 -0.29 20.05
C PRO A 257 -8.02 -0.98 21.42
N ASN A 258 -7.83 -2.30 21.42
CA ASN A 258 -7.68 -3.08 22.66
C ASN A 258 -6.24 -3.02 23.18
N VAL A 259 -5.28 -2.83 22.27
CA VAL A 259 -3.87 -2.70 22.59
C VAL A 259 -3.44 -1.27 22.29
N VAL A 260 -3.12 -0.53 23.36
CA VAL A 260 -2.69 0.86 23.27
C VAL A 260 -1.22 0.95 23.67
N PRO A 261 -0.35 1.58 22.85
CA PRO A 261 1.02 1.85 23.24
C PRO A 261 1.09 2.63 24.56
N SER A 262 2.11 2.39 25.38
CA SER A 262 2.25 2.98 26.71
C SER A 262 2.24 4.53 26.74
N ARG A 263 2.53 5.17 25.61
CA ARG A 263 2.54 6.63 25.44
C ARG A 263 1.45 7.14 24.50
N GLY A 264 0.50 6.30 24.10
CA GLY A 264 -0.54 6.63 23.13
C GLY A 264 -0.06 6.53 21.67
N HIS A 265 -1.03 6.46 20.76
CA HIS A 265 -0.79 6.31 19.32
C HIS A 265 -0.18 7.56 18.71
N GLU A 266 -0.68 8.73 19.09
CA GLU A 266 -0.25 10.02 18.57
C GLU A 266 1.24 10.27 18.86
N TYR A 267 1.66 10.07 20.11
CA TYR A 267 3.07 10.20 20.47
C TYR A 267 3.97 9.23 19.71
N MET A 268 3.53 7.99 19.54
CA MET A 268 4.30 7.00 18.81
C MET A 268 4.44 7.35 17.34
N LEU A 269 3.38 7.90 16.73
CA LEU A 269 3.38 8.35 15.34
C LEU A 269 4.32 9.54 15.12
N GLU A 270 4.20 10.58 15.94
CA GLU A 270 5.08 11.75 15.88
C GLU A 270 6.55 11.37 16.07
N ARG A 271 6.81 10.51 17.05
CA ARG A 271 8.15 9.97 17.31
C ARG A 271 8.69 9.21 16.12
N TYR A 272 7.88 8.37 15.50
CA TYR A 272 8.28 7.60 14.31
C TYR A 272 8.67 8.54 13.18
N PHE A 273 7.83 9.53 12.85
CA PHE A 273 8.11 10.51 11.81
C PHE A 273 9.39 11.30 12.07
N THR A 274 9.59 11.73 13.30
CA THR A 274 10.79 12.49 13.69
C THR A 274 12.05 11.61 13.64
N GLN A 275 11.97 10.40 14.18
CA GLN A 275 13.12 9.48 14.27
C GLN A 275 13.63 9.05 12.89
N HIS A 276 12.73 8.84 11.95
CA HIS A 276 13.07 8.33 10.62
C HIS A 276 13.18 9.43 9.56
N ASN A 277 12.92 10.69 9.90
CA ASN A 277 12.81 11.80 8.94
C ASN A 277 11.94 11.39 7.72
N PHE A 278 10.80 10.78 7.99
CA PHE A 278 9.88 10.23 7.03
C PHE A 278 8.47 10.67 7.36
N ARG A 279 7.69 11.06 6.37
CA ARG A 279 6.28 11.37 6.49
C ARG A 279 5.50 10.77 5.33
N CYS A 280 4.26 10.38 5.59
CA CYS A 280 3.27 10.01 4.60
C CYS A 280 1.90 10.43 5.10
N MET A 281 0.93 10.53 4.20
CA MET A 281 -0.46 10.80 4.58
C MET A 281 -1.09 9.54 5.18
N ILE A 282 -1.92 9.70 6.23
CA ILE A 282 -2.73 8.63 6.79
C ILE A 282 -4.18 9.08 6.76
N ASN A 283 -4.97 8.45 5.90
CA ASN A 283 -6.40 8.68 5.81
C ASN A 283 -7.13 7.60 6.60
N CYS A 284 -7.94 7.99 7.58
CA CYS A 284 -8.62 7.08 8.48
C CYS A 284 -10.09 6.91 8.07
N TYR A 285 -10.53 5.67 7.98
CA TYR A 285 -11.91 5.29 7.64
C TYR A 285 -12.47 4.40 8.72
N GLY A 286 -13.50 4.92 9.41
CA GLY A 286 -14.14 4.21 10.51
C GLY A 286 -15.52 3.69 10.13
N PHE A 287 -15.76 2.41 10.36
CA PHE A 287 -17.00 1.72 10.04
C PHE A 287 -17.86 1.50 11.28
N GLY A 288 -19.15 1.81 11.18
CA GLY A 288 -20.08 1.60 12.28
C GLY A 288 -19.98 2.66 13.38
N TYR A 289 -20.63 2.42 14.52
CA TYR A 289 -20.85 3.43 15.56
C TYR A 289 -19.98 3.27 16.81
N SER A 290 -19.16 2.22 16.90
CA SER A 290 -18.31 1.92 18.06
C SER A 290 -16.84 2.28 17.77
N LEU A 291 -16.58 3.57 17.57
CA LEU A 291 -15.29 4.09 17.10
C LEU A 291 -14.71 5.11 18.09
N GLU A 292 -13.39 5.15 18.16
CA GLU A 292 -12.63 6.22 18.80
C GLU A 292 -12.29 7.31 17.77
N SER A 293 -13.32 8.06 17.36
CA SER A 293 -13.25 9.04 16.28
C SER A 293 -12.19 10.12 16.50
N GLU A 294 -11.98 10.53 17.76
CA GLU A 294 -10.96 11.51 18.13
C GLU A 294 -9.55 10.98 17.82
N LEU A 295 -9.26 9.74 18.21
CA LEU A 295 -7.98 9.09 17.91
C LEU A 295 -7.71 9.03 16.39
N LEU A 296 -8.69 8.57 15.61
CA LEU A 296 -8.55 8.44 14.17
C LEU A 296 -8.35 9.79 13.48
N ASN A 297 -9.06 10.82 13.95
CA ASN A 297 -8.88 12.18 13.47
C ASN A 297 -7.50 12.74 13.82
N ASN A 298 -7.01 12.51 15.05
CA ASN A 298 -5.68 12.95 15.48
C ASN A 298 -4.56 12.26 14.68
N ILE A 299 -4.66 10.95 14.43
CA ILE A 299 -3.70 10.21 13.61
C ILE A 299 -3.62 10.83 12.20
N SER A 300 -4.76 11.11 11.58
CA SER A 300 -4.79 11.70 10.26
C SER A 300 -4.21 13.13 10.26
N ASN A 301 -4.60 13.97 11.21
CA ASN A 301 -4.09 15.34 11.31
C ASN A 301 -2.56 15.41 11.51
N ILE A 302 -1.99 14.54 12.36
CA ILE A 302 -0.54 14.47 12.61
C ILE A 302 0.21 14.11 11.32
N SER A 303 -0.38 13.29 10.48
CA SER A 303 0.23 12.83 9.23
C SER A 303 0.06 13.82 8.05
N GLY A 304 -0.82 14.81 8.18
CA GLY A 304 -1.23 15.67 7.09
C GLY A 304 -2.16 14.99 6.09
N GLY A 305 -2.91 13.98 6.55
CA GLY A 305 -3.96 13.32 5.78
C GLY A 305 -5.24 14.17 5.66
N ASP A 306 -6.21 13.69 4.87
CA ASP A 306 -7.49 14.37 4.62
C ASP A 306 -8.47 14.31 5.82
N GLY A 307 -8.03 13.74 6.93
CA GLY A 307 -8.85 13.60 8.13
C GLY A 307 -9.43 12.19 8.29
N TYR A 308 -10.44 12.14 9.13
CA TYR A 308 -11.19 10.93 9.45
C TYR A 308 -12.54 10.95 8.75
N SER A 309 -12.84 9.89 8.03
CA SER A 309 -14.13 9.67 7.38
C SER A 309 -14.94 8.61 8.12
N PHE A 310 -16.11 9.00 8.60
CA PHE A 310 -17.07 8.08 9.22
C PHE A 310 -17.96 7.43 8.17
N ILE A 311 -18.04 6.11 8.20
CA ILE A 311 -18.84 5.30 7.27
C ILE A 311 -19.93 4.58 8.06
N PRO A 312 -21.12 5.18 8.17
CA PRO A 312 -22.22 4.58 8.92
C PRO A 312 -22.79 3.34 8.27
N ASP A 313 -22.76 3.30 6.93
CA ASP A 313 -23.38 2.22 6.16
C ASP A 313 -22.80 2.09 4.73
N SER A 314 -23.25 1.07 3.99
CA SER A 314 -22.77 0.75 2.66
C SER A 314 -23.15 1.77 1.57
N SER A 315 -24.13 2.61 1.79
CA SER A 315 -24.65 3.53 0.75
C SER A 315 -23.67 4.67 0.43
N LEU A 316 -22.82 5.02 1.39
CA LEU A 316 -21.84 6.12 1.28
C LEU A 316 -20.44 5.65 0.86
N LEU A 317 -20.19 4.33 0.82
CA LEU A 317 -18.87 3.75 0.56
C LEU A 317 -18.21 4.34 -0.70
N GLY A 318 -18.89 4.27 -1.84
CA GLY A 318 -18.32 4.70 -3.12
C GLY A 318 -17.90 6.17 -3.09
N ASN A 319 -18.76 7.04 -2.59
CA ASN A 319 -18.49 8.48 -2.56
C ASN A 319 -17.32 8.85 -1.65
N ILE A 320 -17.26 8.25 -0.44
CA ILE A 320 -16.21 8.55 0.54
C ILE A 320 -14.84 8.11 0.02
N PHE A 321 -14.74 6.91 -0.56
CA PHE A 321 -13.45 6.42 -1.06
C PHE A 321 -13.00 7.12 -2.34
N ILE A 322 -13.92 7.43 -3.26
CA ILE A 322 -13.62 8.22 -4.46
C ILE A 322 -13.09 9.60 -4.04
N HIS A 323 -13.71 10.22 -3.03
CA HIS A 323 -13.23 11.51 -2.51
C HIS A 323 -11.82 11.40 -1.92
N GLY A 324 -11.57 10.43 -1.02
CA GLY A 324 -10.25 10.26 -0.40
C GLY A 324 -9.14 9.98 -1.42
N ILE A 325 -9.45 9.21 -2.48
CA ILE A 325 -8.50 8.95 -3.55
C ILE A 325 -8.32 10.19 -4.44
N SER A 326 -9.41 10.89 -4.79
CA SER A 326 -9.33 12.11 -5.58
C SER A 326 -8.48 13.16 -4.88
N ASN A 327 -8.65 13.32 -3.57
CA ASN A 327 -7.84 14.22 -2.77
C ASN A 327 -6.36 13.82 -2.79
N LEU A 328 -6.06 12.52 -2.66
CA LEU A 328 -4.69 12.03 -2.79
C LEU A 328 -4.09 12.37 -4.17
N PHE A 329 -4.84 12.19 -5.25
CA PHE A 329 -4.36 12.46 -6.60
C PHE A 329 -4.22 13.95 -6.92
N THR A 330 -4.96 14.82 -6.26
CA THR A 330 -4.85 16.27 -6.38
C THR A 330 -3.81 16.89 -5.44
N THR A 331 -3.19 16.08 -4.59
CA THR A 331 -2.15 16.53 -3.67
C THR A 331 -0.84 16.78 -4.41
N ALA A 332 -0.29 17.98 -4.27
CA ALA A 332 1.04 18.31 -4.75
C ALA A 332 2.07 18.07 -3.65
N SER A 333 3.13 17.33 -3.96
CA SER A 333 4.29 17.20 -3.07
C SER A 333 5.18 18.43 -3.22
N THR A 334 5.56 19.06 -2.11
CA THR A 334 6.62 20.09 -2.11
C THR A 334 7.98 19.47 -1.83
N THR A 335 9.05 20.17 -2.17
CA THR A 335 10.44 19.74 -1.95
C THR A 335 10.77 19.52 -0.46
N ASP A 336 9.95 20.03 0.45
CA ASP A 336 10.17 19.96 1.89
C ASP A 336 9.52 18.74 2.56
N GLY A 337 8.94 17.83 1.74
CA GLY A 337 8.24 16.63 2.25
C GLY A 337 6.89 16.94 2.91
N ASN A 338 6.43 18.18 2.86
CA ASN A 338 5.08 18.53 3.28
C ASN A 338 4.12 18.33 2.11
N TYR A 339 3.01 17.67 2.38
CA TYR A 339 1.93 17.45 1.40
C TYR A 339 0.89 18.54 1.58
N TYR A 340 0.54 19.21 0.48
CA TYR A 340 -0.56 20.17 0.45
C TYR A 340 -1.61 19.65 -0.51
N SER A 341 -2.81 19.36 -0.02
CA SER A 341 -3.95 19.18 -0.88
C SER A 341 -4.39 20.55 -1.40
N LEU A 342 -4.57 20.66 -2.70
CA LEU A 342 -5.20 21.84 -3.30
C LEU A 342 -6.67 21.50 -3.50
N PRO A 343 -7.58 21.93 -2.61
CA PRO A 343 -9.02 21.73 -2.85
C PRO A 343 -9.42 22.50 -4.10
N GLU A 344 -10.34 21.92 -4.88
CA GLU A 344 -10.90 22.57 -6.08
C GLU A 344 -11.45 23.97 -5.81
N PHE A 345 -11.75 24.30 -4.56
CA PHE A 345 -12.12 25.63 -4.08
C PHE A 345 -11.50 25.90 -2.70
N ALA A 346 -10.26 26.38 -2.69
CA ALA A 346 -9.76 26.99 -1.47
C ALA A 346 -10.38 28.37 -1.30
N VAL A 347 -11.48 28.46 -0.57
CA VAL A 347 -11.84 29.69 0.11
C VAL A 347 -10.89 29.82 1.29
N ALA A 348 -9.67 30.30 1.03
CA ALA A 348 -8.74 30.63 2.10
C ALA A 348 -9.36 31.74 2.91
N THR A 349 -9.73 31.48 4.15
CA THR A 349 -10.08 32.52 5.11
C THR A 349 -8.89 33.45 5.26
N ALA A 350 -9.11 34.73 5.13
CA ALA A 350 -8.16 35.84 5.01
C ALA A 350 -6.86 35.81 5.89
N PRO A 351 -6.78 35.20 7.08
CA PRO A 351 -5.55 35.24 7.90
C PRO A 351 -4.35 34.49 7.30
N TYR A 352 -4.57 33.45 6.51
CA TYR A 352 -3.46 32.62 5.97
C TYR A 352 -2.86 33.22 4.68
N VAL A 353 -3.67 33.85 3.86
CA VAL A 353 -3.22 34.51 2.61
C VAL A 353 -2.45 35.78 2.89
N LEU A 354 -2.78 36.51 3.97
CA LEU A 354 -2.07 37.74 4.36
C LEU A 354 -0.63 37.42 4.80
N ASN A 355 -0.40 36.30 5.50
CA ASN A 355 0.96 35.91 5.92
C ASN A 355 1.84 35.48 4.74
N ALA A 356 1.28 34.82 3.73
CA ALA A 356 2.04 34.42 2.54
C ALA A 356 2.44 35.62 1.66
N LEU A 357 1.61 36.68 1.62
CA LEU A 357 1.90 37.89 0.87
C LEU A 357 2.83 38.88 1.63
N LEU A 358 2.85 38.82 2.95
CA LEU A 358 3.76 39.65 3.77
C LEU A 358 5.20 39.12 3.88
N LEU A 359 5.41 37.84 3.53
CA LEU A 359 6.74 37.23 3.50
C LEU A 359 7.42 37.28 2.12
N SER A 360 6.77 37.87 1.11
CA SER A 360 7.29 38.01 -0.26
C SER A 360 7.71 39.45 -0.62
N ASN A 361 7.82 40.38 0.35
CA ASN A 361 8.39 41.72 0.18
C ASN A 361 9.64 41.91 1.02
#